data_e3781005a0f0d7f2639ffcee8f860275
#
_entry.id   e3781005a0f0d7f2639ffcee8f860275
#
_cell.length_a   1.000
_cell.length_b   1.000
_cell.length_c   1.000
_cell.angle_alpha   90.00
_cell.angle_beta   90.00
_cell.angle_gamma   90.00
#
_symmetry.space_group_name_H-M   'P 1'
#
loop_
_entity.id
_entity.type
_entity.pdbx_description
1 polymer ?
#
loop_
_entity_poly.entity_id
_entity_poly.type
_entity_poly.pdbx_seq_one_letter_code
_entity_poly.pdbx_strand_id
1 'polypeptide(L)'
;MTGDSERNRFSARVQRYGKVGANVGGVAARIAGRRLFGLDPERDKDAAALAAALGGLKGPLMKVAQLLATIPEALPAEYAAELGQLQSQAPPMGWPFVRRRMAAELGPDWEDRFAEFEHEAAASASLGQVHRAQSHDGRKLAMKLQYPDMQSAVEADLSQLGVLFSLHRRMRPAIETSEMMQEISARLREELDYELEAKHMRLYGLIFADDPLIRVPEVLPELTTKRLLTMTWMEGGPLLDYTQRPLEERNRIARAMFRAWWSPFSHYGVIHGDPHLGNYTVFEDGEGRAAGINLLDYGCIRTFEPKFVQGVVDLYHGLLRGDRALIVHAYETWGFSGLSNELIDVLNIWANFIYGPMLEDRVRTIAEGTSPGSYGRQEAFRVHQGLQDKGPVKVPREFVFMDRAAIGLGGVFLHLNAELNYHQLFNETIAGSDLRDVAERQVAAFTASGVPLPNS
;
A
#
# COMPACT_ATOMS: atom_id res chain seq x y z
N MET A 1 16.33 6.80 -32.19
CA MET A 1 15.16 7.36 -31.50
C MET A 1 13.93 6.60 -32.01
N THR A 2 13.68 5.42 -31.45
CA THR A 2 12.45 4.65 -31.72
C THR A 2 11.38 5.24 -30.85
N GLY A 3 10.41 5.94 -31.46
CA GLY A 3 9.29 6.55 -30.76
C GLY A 3 8.53 5.50 -29.97
N ASP A 4 8.19 5.84 -28.73
CA ASP A 4 7.40 5.04 -27.80
C ASP A 4 6.07 4.63 -28.45
N SER A 5 6.05 3.42 -29.04
CA SER A 5 4.90 2.90 -29.80
C SER A 5 3.69 2.57 -28.92
N GLU A 6 3.85 2.63 -27.59
CA GLU A 6 2.78 2.39 -26.60
C GLU A 6 2.09 3.67 -26.11
N ARG A 7 2.48 4.84 -26.62
CA ARG A 7 1.80 6.08 -26.29
C ARG A 7 0.32 5.98 -26.66
N ASN A 8 -0.50 5.76 -25.62
CA ASN A 8 -1.93 6.12 -25.53
C ASN A 8 -2.76 5.85 -26.79
N ARG A 9 -2.79 4.59 -27.26
CA ARG A 9 -3.52 4.18 -28.47
C ARG A 9 -5.03 4.36 -28.31
N PHE A 10 -5.61 5.24 -29.12
CA PHE A 10 -7.05 5.53 -29.13
C PHE A 10 -7.92 4.26 -29.31
N SER A 11 -7.49 3.31 -30.14
CA SER A 11 -8.20 2.04 -30.37
C SER A 11 -8.26 1.13 -29.13
N ALA A 12 -7.20 1.05 -28.35
CA ALA A 12 -7.17 0.27 -27.10
C ALA A 12 -8.10 0.88 -26.04
N ARG A 13 -8.17 2.22 -25.98
CA ARG A 13 -9.13 2.93 -25.12
C ARG A 13 -10.56 2.64 -25.50
N VAL A 14 -10.94 2.79 -26.78
CA VAL A 14 -12.32 2.58 -27.27
C VAL A 14 -12.80 1.16 -27.00
N GLN A 15 -11.93 0.15 -27.21
CA GLN A 15 -12.29 -1.24 -26.96
C GLN A 15 -12.50 -1.52 -25.46
N ARG A 16 -11.72 -0.87 -24.60
CA ARG A 16 -11.86 -0.96 -23.15
C ARG A 16 -13.09 -0.21 -22.65
N TYR A 17 -13.36 1.00 -23.16
CA TYR A 17 -14.58 1.74 -22.88
C TYR A 17 -15.84 0.94 -23.21
N GLY A 18 -15.84 0.21 -24.32
CA GLY A 18 -16.97 -0.64 -24.71
C GLY A 18 -17.23 -1.78 -23.73
N LYS A 19 -16.18 -2.48 -23.26
CA LYS A 19 -16.31 -3.59 -22.30
C LYS A 19 -16.70 -3.12 -20.89
N VAL A 20 -16.05 -2.08 -20.39
CA VAL A 20 -16.36 -1.52 -19.07
C VAL A 20 -17.74 -0.89 -19.04
N GLY A 21 -18.09 -0.11 -20.06
CA GLY A 21 -19.40 0.53 -20.18
C GLY A 21 -20.55 -0.48 -20.24
N ALA A 22 -20.38 -1.61 -20.92
CA ALA A 22 -21.41 -2.66 -21.00
C ALA A 22 -21.58 -3.41 -19.66
N ASN A 23 -20.49 -3.73 -18.97
CA ASN A 23 -20.54 -4.52 -17.74
C ASN A 23 -20.94 -3.67 -16.51
N VAL A 24 -20.27 -2.55 -16.30
CA VAL A 24 -20.51 -1.66 -15.14
C VAL A 24 -21.79 -0.83 -15.35
N GLY A 25 -22.03 -0.35 -16.57
CA GLY A 25 -23.23 0.41 -16.92
C GLY A 25 -24.52 -0.40 -16.75
N GLY A 26 -24.49 -1.70 -17.06
CA GLY A 26 -25.63 -2.60 -16.85
C GLY A 26 -25.98 -2.82 -15.38
N VAL A 27 -24.96 -2.92 -14.50
CA VAL A 27 -25.16 -3.03 -13.04
C VAL A 27 -25.64 -1.70 -12.47
N ALA A 28 -25.00 -0.59 -12.85
CA ALA A 28 -25.39 0.75 -12.40
C ALA A 28 -26.83 1.13 -12.84
N ALA A 29 -27.23 0.79 -14.07
CA ALA A 29 -28.58 1.01 -14.57
C ALA A 29 -29.63 0.17 -13.79
N ARG A 30 -29.28 -1.05 -13.38
CA ARG A 30 -30.14 -1.93 -12.57
C ARG A 30 -30.33 -1.39 -11.15
N ILE A 31 -29.25 -0.91 -10.52
CA ILE A 31 -29.28 -0.28 -9.20
C ILE A 31 -30.09 1.03 -9.24
N ALA A 32 -29.87 1.87 -10.25
CA ALA A 32 -30.60 3.11 -10.44
C ALA A 32 -32.10 2.87 -10.76
N GLY A 33 -32.40 1.86 -11.58
CA GLY A 33 -33.78 1.47 -11.89
C GLY A 33 -34.55 1.00 -10.67
N ARG A 34 -33.95 0.15 -9.83
CA ARG A 34 -34.58 -0.30 -8.56
C ARG A 34 -34.89 0.85 -7.61
N ARG A 35 -33.95 1.83 -7.47
CA ARG A 35 -34.18 3.03 -6.63
C ARG A 35 -35.31 3.91 -7.18
N LEU A 36 -35.46 4.06 -8.47
CA LEU A 36 -36.53 4.81 -9.12
C LEU A 36 -37.90 4.16 -8.88
N PHE A 37 -37.96 2.84 -8.73
CA PHE A 37 -39.20 2.09 -8.48
C PHE A 37 -39.45 1.78 -6.98
N GLY A 38 -38.68 2.38 -6.05
CA GLY A 38 -38.90 2.25 -4.60
C GLY A 38 -38.63 0.84 -4.03
N LEU A 39 -37.88 0.01 -4.74
CA LEU A 39 -37.51 -1.31 -4.27
C LEU A 39 -36.27 -1.19 -3.37
N ASP A 40 -36.33 -1.79 -2.18
CA ASP A 40 -35.20 -1.84 -1.25
C ASP A 40 -33.97 -2.43 -1.94
N PRO A 41 -32.81 -1.77 -1.89
CA PRO A 41 -31.61 -2.28 -2.53
C PRO A 41 -31.15 -3.53 -1.76
N GLU A 42 -31.06 -4.67 -2.45
CA GLU A 42 -30.33 -5.84 -1.97
C GLU A 42 -28.83 -5.55 -2.05
N ARG A 43 -28.33 -4.75 -1.09
CA ARG A 43 -26.98 -4.17 -1.11
C ARG A 43 -25.88 -5.21 -1.29
N ASP A 44 -26.02 -6.35 -0.61
CA ASP A 44 -25.03 -7.44 -0.71
C ASP A 44 -25.00 -8.07 -2.10
N LYS A 45 -26.15 -8.30 -2.73
CA LYS A 45 -26.23 -8.84 -4.09
C LYS A 45 -25.76 -7.86 -5.14
N ASP A 46 -26.04 -6.57 -4.95
CA ASP A 46 -25.60 -5.50 -5.84
C ASP A 46 -24.07 -5.30 -5.69
N ALA A 47 -23.51 -5.40 -4.48
CA ALA A 47 -22.08 -5.36 -4.21
C ALA A 47 -21.35 -6.55 -4.85
N ALA A 48 -21.85 -7.77 -4.66
CA ALA A 48 -21.30 -8.97 -5.30
C ALA A 48 -21.38 -8.92 -6.84
N ALA A 49 -22.48 -8.38 -7.39
CA ALA A 49 -22.63 -8.19 -8.84
C ALA A 49 -21.65 -7.15 -9.40
N LEU A 50 -21.40 -6.06 -8.66
CA LEU A 50 -20.39 -5.06 -9.01
C LEU A 50 -18.98 -5.62 -8.91
N ALA A 51 -18.66 -6.35 -7.84
CA ALA A 51 -17.39 -7.04 -7.67
C ALA A 51 -17.15 -8.06 -8.80
N ALA A 52 -18.15 -8.85 -9.17
CA ALA A 52 -18.05 -9.80 -10.29
C ALA A 52 -17.85 -9.08 -11.64
N ALA A 53 -18.52 -7.95 -11.86
CA ALA A 53 -18.35 -7.14 -13.07
C ALA A 53 -16.95 -6.51 -13.14
N LEU A 54 -16.41 -6.05 -12.01
CA LEU A 54 -15.07 -5.50 -11.90
C LEU A 54 -13.99 -6.59 -11.88
N GLY A 55 -14.26 -7.74 -11.24
CA GLY A 55 -13.33 -8.89 -11.20
C GLY A 55 -13.07 -9.53 -12.57
N GLY A 56 -14.02 -9.39 -13.52
CA GLY A 56 -13.80 -9.74 -14.91
C GLY A 56 -12.94 -8.75 -15.71
N LEU A 57 -12.66 -7.58 -15.13
CA LEU A 57 -11.84 -6.51 -15.69
C LEU A 57 -10.43 -6.61 -15.15
N LYS A 58 -9.49 -7.06 -15.97
CA LYS A 58 -8.09 -7.25 -15.59
C LYS A 58 -7.33 -5.92 -15.65
N GLY A 59 -6.42 -5.72 -14.70
CA GLY A 59 -5.49 -4.60 -14.71
C GLY A 59 -5.88 -3.43 -13.79
N PRO A 60 -5.65 -2.17 -14.19
CA PRO A 60 -5.69 -1.00 -13.30
C PRO A 60 -7.00 -0.80 -12.54
N LEU A 61 -8.17 -1.11 -13.15
CA LEU A 61 -9.47 -0.99 -12.47
C LEU A 61 -9.58 -1.84 -11.20
N MET A 62 -8.93 -2.99 -11.18
CA MET A 62 -8.88 -3.83 -9.99
C MET A 62 -8.10 -3.14 -8.86
N LYS A 63 -6.97 -2.51 -9.19
CA LYS A 63 -6.19 -1.72 -8.24
C LYS A 63 -6.96 -0.49 -7.76
N VAL A 64 -7.68 0.17 -8.66
CA VAL A 64 -8.59 1.27 -8.29
C VAL A 64 -9.66 0.79 -7.31
N ALA A 65 -10.29 -0.35 -7.57
CA ALA A 65 -11.30 -0.91 -6.70
C ALA A 65 -10.71 -1.24 -5.31
N GLN A 66 -9.50 -1.79 -5.26
CA GLN A 66 -8.76 -2.03 -4.02
C GLN A 66 -8.45 -0.73 -3.28
N LEU A 67 -7.97 0.30 -3.98
CA LEU A 67 -7.72 1.63 -3.40
C LEU A 67 -9.00 2.24 -2.84
N LEU A 68 -10.11 2.21 -3.58
CA LEU A 68 -11.41 2.69 -3.14
C LEU A 68 -11.92 1.93 -1.91
N ALA A 69 -11.71 0.61 -1.86
CA ALA A 69 -12.09 -0.21 -0.71
C ALA A 69 -11.34 0.15 0.58
N THR A 70 -10.17 0.78 0.47
CA THR A 70 -9.36 1.22 1.61
C THR A 70 -9.65 2.64 2.08
N ILE A 71 -10.39 3.44 1.30
CA ILE A 71 -10.74 4.81 1.65
C ILE A 71 -12.08 4.77 2.41
N PRO A 72 -12.11 5.18 3.69
CA PRO A 72 -13.37 5.29 4.42
C PRO A 72 -14.38 6.13 3.64
N GLU A 73 -15.61 5.63 3.49
CA GLU A 73 -16.74 6.32 2.83
C GLU A 73 -16.67 6.49 1.31
N ALA A 74 -15.59 6.15 0.66
CA ALA A 74 -15.58 6.14 -0.81
C ALA A 74 -16.66 5.22 -1.37
N LEU A 75 -16.95 4.12 -0.65
CA LEU A 75 -17.95 3.12 -0.98
C LEU A 75 -18.71 2.66 0.28
N PRO A 76 -19.99 2.25 0.16
CA PRO A 76 -20.66 1.53 1.22
C PRO A 76 -19.86 0.30 1.67
N ALA A 77 -19.93 -0.05 2.97
CA ALA A 77 -19.08 -1.09 3.58
C ALA A 77 -19.18 -2.46 2.88
N GLU A 78 -20.36 -2.79 2.37
CA GLU A 78 -20.65 -4.02 1.64
C GLU A 78 -19.84 -4.08 0.32
N TYR A 79 -19.77 -2.94 -0.39
CA TYR A 79 -19.00 -2.82 -1.64
C TYR A 79 -17.49 -2.82 -1.38
N ALA A 80 -17.05 -2.15 -0.31
CA ALA A 80 -15.65 -2.13 0.08
C ALA A 80 -15.15 -3.54 0.45
N ALA A 81 -15.96 -4.33 1.17
CA ALA A 81 -15.63 -5.70 1.55
C ALA A 81 -15.47 -6.61 0.33
N GLU A 82 -16.41 -6.57 -0.62
CA GLU A 82 -16.36 -7.37 -1.84
C GLU A 82 -15.21 -6.97 -2.76
N LEU A 83 -14.97 -5.66 -2.92
CA LEU A 83 -13.88 -5.15 -3.76
C LEU A 83 -12.50 -5.40 -3.14
N GLY A 84 -12.41 -5.39 -1.81
CA GLY A 84 -11.18 -5.73 -1.10
C GLY A 84 -10.74 -7.19 -1.28
N GLN A 85 -11.70 -8.08 -1.62
CA GLN A 85 -11.40 -9.50 -1.93
C GLN A 85 -10.90 -9.72 -3.37
N LEU A 86 -11.00 -8.70 -4.25
CA LEU A 86 -10.50 -8.82 -5.61
C LEU A 86 -8.97 -8.88 -5.58
N GLN A 87 -8.44 -10.08 -5.56
CA GLN A 87 -7.00 -10.31 -5.72
C GLN A 87 -6.62 -10.25 -7.20
N SER A 88 -5.52 -9.60 -7.49
CA SER A 88 -5.01 -9.42 -8.85
C SER A 88 -4.36 -10.71 -9.37
N GLN A 89 -5.16 -11.72 -9.66
CA GLN A 89 -4.70 -12.86 -10.45
C GLN A 89 -5.01 -12.62 -11.94
N ALA A 90 -4.36 -11.61 -12.53
CA ALA A 90 -4.35 -11.53 -13.98
C ALA A 90 -3.63 -12.78 -14.53
N PRO A 91 -4.16 -13.46 -15.58
CA PRO A 91 -3.40 -14.54 -16.19
C PRO A 91 -2.08 -13.98 -16.72
N PRO A 92 -0.99 -14.76 -16.57
CA PRO A 92 0.32 -14.33 -17.00
C PRO A 92 0.31 -13.98 -18.50
N MET A 93 1.11 -13.00 -18.85
CA MET A 93 1.41 -12.61 -20.21
C MET A 93 2.17 -13.77 -20.88
N GLY A 94 1.68 -14.25 -22.03
CA GLY A 94 2.34 -15.35 -22.74
C GLY A 94 3.73 -14.97 -23.24
N TRP A 95 4.60 -15.96 -23.44
CA TRP A 95 6.01 -15.79 -23.83
C TRP A 95 6.23 -14.82 -25.03
N PRO A 96 5.41 -14.82 -26.12
CA PRO A 96 5.62 -13.86 -27.21
C PRO A 96 5.53 -12.38 -26.76
N PHE A 97 4.71 -12.09 -25.75
CA PHE A 97 4.61 -10.75 -25.18
C PHE A 97 5.78 -10.42 -24.26
N VAL A 98 6.24 -11.38 -23.46
CA VAL A 98 7.43 -11.25 -22.60
C VAL A 98 8.63 -10.90 -23.47
N ARG A 99 8.90 -11.71 -24.51
CA ARG A 99 10.01 -11.49 -25.43
C ARG A 99 9.95 -10.12 -26.10
N ARG A 100 8.77 -9.69 -26.52
CA ARG A 100 8.60 -8.36 -27.11
C ARG A 100 8.86 -7.24 -26.11
N ARG A 101 8.39 -7.39 -24.87
CA ARG A 101 8.66 -6.42 -23.80
C ARG A 101 10.14 -6.34 -23.49
N MET A 102 10.79 -7.47 -23.31
CA MET A 102 12.23 -7.53 -23.04
C MET A 102 13.04 -6.90 -24.16
N ALA A 103 12.73 -7.21 -25.43
CA ALA A 103 13.39 -6.60 -26.57
C ALA A 103 13.14 -5.08 -26.68
N ALA A 104 11.96 -4.61 -26.25
CA ALA A 104 11.67 -3.18 -26.22
C ALA A 104 12.43 -2.42 -25.13
N GLU A 105 12.67 -3.07 -23.98
CA GLU A 105 13.34 -2.46 -22.82
C GLU A 105 14.88 -2.59 -22.88
N LEU A 106 15.41 -3.75 -23.29
CA LEU A 106 16.83 -4.06 -23.25
C LEU A 106 17.49 -4.23 -24.61
N GLY A 107 16.72 -4.10 -25.71
CA GLY A 107 17.22 -4.29 -27.08
C GLY A 107 16.98 -5.70 -27.63
N PRO A 108 17.21 -5.91 -28.94
CA PRO A 108 16.91 -7.18 -29.61
C PRO A 108 17.72 -8.37 -29.06
N ASP A 109 18.93 -8.12 -28.62
CA ASP A 109 19.89 -9.14 -28.13
C ASP A 109 19.82 -9.28 -26.58
N TRP A 110 18.67 -9.02 -25.98
CA TRP A 110 18.50 -9.01 -24.54
C TRP A 110 18.75 -10.39 -23.89
N GLU A 111 18.48 -11.48 -24.61
CA GLU A 111 18.69 -12.85 -24.13
C GLU A 111 20.17 -13.09 -23.80
N ASP A 112 21.08 -12.50 -24.56
CA ASP A 112 22.54 -12.62 -24.37
C ASP A 112 23.05 -11.95 -23.07
N ARG A 113 22.19 -11.19 -22.38
CA ARG A 113 22.54 -10.58 -21.10
C ARG A 113 22.39 -11.52 -19.91
N PHE A 114 21.78 -12.68 -20.11
CA PHE A 114 21.47 -13.65 -19.07
C PHE A 114 22.07 -15.02 -19.40
N ALA A 115 22.57 -15.71 -18.37
CA ALA A 115 22.94 -17.12 -18.51
C ALA A 115 21.69 -17.99 -18.66
N GLU A 116 20.58 -17.59 -17.96
CA GLU A 116 19.29 -18.28 -18.01
C GLU A 116 18.16 -17.26 -17.80
N PHE A 117 17.04 -17.48 -18.50
CA PHE A 117 15.80 -16.72 -18.30
C PHE A 117 14.60 -17.68 -18.34
N GLU A 118 13.85 -17.79 -17.23
CA GLU A 118 12.67 -18.66 -17.15
C GLU A 118 11.51 -18.08 -17.96
N HIS A 119 10.94 -18.88 -18.88
CA HIS A 119 9.86 -18.46 -19.77
C HIS A 119 8.52 -18.34 -19.03
N GLU A 120 8.32 -19.10 -17.95
CA GLU A 120 7.12 -19.02 -17.13
C GLU A 120 7.28 -17.96 -16.05
N ALA A 121 6.20 -17.25 -15.76
CA ALA A 121 6.20 -16.26 -14.69
C ALA A 121 6.27 -16.95 -13.33
N ALA A 122 7.22 -16.55 -12.50
CA ALA A 122 7.36 -17.03 -11.13
C ALA A 122 6.30 -16.44 -10.20
N ALA A 123 5.82 -15.22 -10.49
CA ALA A 123 4.79 -14.54 -9.71
C ALA A 123 4.01 -13.54 -10.57
N SER A 124 2.78 -13.23 -10.13
CA SER A 124 2.01 -12.10 -10.65
C SER A 124 2.26 -10.86 -9.82
N ALA A 125 2.32 -9.70 -10.46
CA ALA A 125 2.32 -8.39 -9.82
C ALA A 125 1.02 -7.65 -10.17
N SER A 126 0.70 -6.55 -9.47
CA SER A 126 -0.55 -5.80 -9.68
C SER A 126 -0.74 -5.37 -11.14
N LEU A 127 0.30 -4.85 -11.77
CA LEU A 127 0.30 -4.34 -13.15
C LEU A 127 1.32 -5.05 -14.06
N GLY A 128 1.79 -6.24 -13.65
CA GLY A 128 2.84 -6.97 -14.36
C GLY A 128 3.01 -8.40 -13.88
N GLN A 129 4.15 -8.97 -14.20
CA GLN A 129 4.56 -10.29 -13.75
C GLN A 129 6.06 -10.34 -13.51
N VAL A 130 6.51 -11.32 -12.72
CA VAL A 130 7.90 -11.51 -12.34
C VAL A 130 8.42 -12.81 -12.95
N HIS A 131 9.57 -12.74 -13.61
CA HIS A 131 10.31 -13.90 -14.11
C HIS A 131 11.61 -14.07 -13.32
N ARG A 132 12.06 -15.31 -13.21
CA ARG A 132 13.42 -15.61 -12.74
C ARG A 132 14.39 -15.55 -13.89
N ALA A 133 15.58 -15.05 -13.59
CA ALA A 133 16.71 -15.10 -14.50
C ALA A 133 17.99 -15.37 -13.70
N GLN A 134 19.07 -15.73 -14.41
CA GLN A 134 20.39 -15.84 -13.84
C GLN A 134 21.37 -15.00 -14.68
N SER A 135 22.15 -14.16 -14.04
CA SER A 135 23.23 -13.43 -14.69
C SER A 135 24.43 -14.33 -14.96
N HIS A 136 25.32 -13.92 -15.84
CA HIS A 136 26.54 -14.71 -16.20
C HIS A 136 27.52 -14.90 -15.02
N ASP A 137 27.45 -14.04 -14.00
CA ASP A 137 28.20 -14.18 -12.75
C ASP A 137 27.52 -15.10 -11.72
N GLY A 138 26.38 -15.72 -12.10
CA GLY A 138 25.65 -16.71 -11.30
C GLY A 138 24.65 -16.12 -10.31
N ARG A 139 24.43 -14.79 -10.28
CA ARG A 139 23.40 -14.17 -9.41
C ARG A 139 22.00 -14.53 -9.89
N LYS A 140 21.12 -14.96 -8.97
CA LYS A 140 19.70 -15.15 -9.24
C LYS A 140 18.99 -13.81 -9.25
N LEU A 141 18.16 -13.56 -10.27
CA LEU A 141 17.50 -12.30 -10.52
C LEU A 141 15.98 -12.46 -10.56
N ALA A 142 15.26 -11.43 -10.12
CA ALA A 142 13.84 -11.24 -10.32
C ALA A 142 13.63 -10.11 -11.33
N MET A 143 12.89 -10.43 -12.39
CA MET A 143 12.61 -9.54 -13.52
C MET A 143 11.12 -9.17 -13.48
N LYS A 144 10.77 -8.01 -12.89
CA LYS A 144 9.38 -7.51 -12.81
C LYS A 144 9.07 -6.75 -14.10
N LEU A 145 8.17 -7.33 -14.93
CA LEU A 145 7.79 -6.78 -16.23
C LEU A 145 6.37 -6.23 -16.19
N GLN A 146 6.18 -5.03 -16.68
CA GLN A 146 4.87 -4.41 -16.82
C GLN A 146 4.08 -5.00 -18.00
N TYR A 147 2.79 -5.24 -17.81
CA TYR A 147 1.91 -5.68 -18.89
C TYR A 147 1.84 -4.64 -20.03
N PRO A 148 1.58 -5.08 -21.29
CA PRO A 148 1.39 -4.17 -22.40
C PRO A 148 0.24 -3.17 -22.18
N ASP A 149 0.39 -1.97 -22.75
CA ASP A 149 -0.63 -0.91 -22.78
C ASP A 149 -1.14 -0.45 -21.40
N MET A 150 -0.42 -0.73 -20.28
CA MET A 150 -0.88 -0.39 -18.94
C MET A 150 -1.07 1.11 -18.73
N GLN A 151 -0.20 1.94 -19.27
CA GLN A 151 -0.34 3.40 -19.17
C GLN A 151 -1.65 3.88 -19.82
N SER A 152 -1.98 3.38 -21.01
CA SER A 152 -3.24 3.69 -21.70
C SER A 152 -4.46 3.16 -20.95
N ALA A 153 -4.31 1.98 -20.33
CA ALA A 153 -5.36 1.37 -19.53
C ALA A 153 -5.64 2.19 -18.27
N VAL A 154 -4.60 2.60 -17.54
CA VAL A 154 -4.71 3.45 -16.34
C VAL A 154 -5.39 4.78 -16.68
N GLU A 155 -4.97 5.48 -17.72
CA GLU A 155 -5.58 6.77 -18.09
C GLU A 155 -7.05 6.61 -18.52
N ALA A 156 -7.41 5.51 -19.21
CA ALA A 156 -8.79 5.21 -19.54
C ALA A 156 -9.65 4.95 -18.28
N ASP A 157 -9.14 4.16 -17.35
CA ASP A 157 -9.81 3.82 -16.11
C ASP A 157 -10.00 5.05 -15.20
N LEU A 158 -8.97 5.91 -15.10
CA LEU A 158 -9.04 7.18 -14.38
C LEU A 158 -10.09 8.13 -14.98
N SER A 159 -10.18 8.20 -16.30
CA SER A 159 -11.20 9.02 -16.95
C SER A 159 -12.62 8.55 -16.63
N GLN A 160 -12.85 7.23 -16.57
CA GLN A 160 -14.15 6.66 -16.21
C GLN A 160 -14.49 6.90 -14.73
N LEU A 161 -13.52 6.78 -13.84
CA LEU A 161 -13.69 7.13 -12.43
C LEU A 161 -14.06 8.60 -12.26
N GLY A 162 -13.41 9.51 -12.98
CA GLY A 162 -13.74 10.92 -12.98
C GLY A 162 -15.21 11.18 -13.32
N VAL A 163 -15.77 10.45 -14.28
CA VAL A 163 -17.20 10.53 -14.61
C VAL A 163 -18.07 10.00 -13.46
N LEU A 164 -17.72 8.86 -12.87
CA LEU A 164 -18.46 8.28 -11.74
C LEU A 164 -18.44 9.21 -10.50
N PHE A 165 -17.30 9.77 -10.16
CA PHE A 165 -17.18 10.72 -9.06
C PHE A 165 -17.94 12.04 -9.34
N SER A 166 -17.94 12.52 -10.56
CA SER A 166 -18.72 13.72 -10.93
C SER A 166 -20.23 13.49 -10.79
N LEU A 167 -20.70 12.29 -11.12
CA LEU A 167 -22.09 11.90 -10.92
C LEU A 167 -22.43 11.74 -9.45
N HIS A 168 -21.55 11.08 -8.66
CA HIS A 168 -21.73 10.93 -7.22
C HIS A 168 -21.80 12.28 -6.50
N ARG A 169 -20.94 13.23 -6.84
CA ARG A 169 -20.93 14.58 -6.28
C ARG A 169 -22.25 15.34 -6.54
N ARG A 170 -22.87 15.14 -7.71
CA ARG A 170 -24.19 15.71 -8.00
C ARG A 170 -25.29 15.11 -7.12
N MET A 171 -25.13 13.85 -6.70
CA MET A 171 -26.13 13.14 -5.86
C MET A 171 -25.89 13.35 -4.36
N ARG A 172 -24.65 13.60 -3.93
CA ARG A 172 -24.23 13.83 -2.55
C ARG A 172 -23.16 14.93 -2.48
N PRO A 173 -23.54 16.21 -2.49
CA PRO A 173 -22.61 17.34 -2.53
C PRO A 173 -21.75 17.52 -1.26
N ALA A 174 -22.06 16.80 -0.18
CA ALA A 174 -21.34 16.90 1.10
C ALA A 174 -19.96 16.20 1.10
N ILE A 175 -19.62 15.40 0.07
CA ILE A 175 -18.36 14.67 0.00
C ILE A 175 -17.49 15.27 -1.11
N GLU A 176 -16.36 15.84 -0.74
CA GLU A 176 -15.40 16.38 -1.69
C GLU A 176 -14.54 15.25 -2.27
N THR A 177 -14.87 14.82 -3.49
CA THR A 177 -14.24 13.69 -4.17
C THR A 177 -13.03 14.09 -5.04
N SER A 178 -12.77 15.38 -5.21
CA SER A 178 -11.71 15.89 -6.09
C SER A 178 -10.29 15.52 -5.58
N GLU A 179 -10.04 15.70 -4.29
CA GLU A 179 -8.76 15.34 -3.66
C GLU A 179 -8.53 13.82 -3.70
N MET A 180 -9.57 13.06 -3.43
CA MET A 180 -9.55 11.58 -3.53
C MET A 180 -9.21 11.12 -4.95
N MET A 181 -9.82 11.74 -5.97
CA MET A 181 -9.56 11.41 -7.36
C MET A 181 -8.13 11.75 -7.79
N GLN A 182 -7.60 12.88 -7.33
CA GLN A 182 -6.21 13.28 -7.56
C GLN A 182 -5.25 12.27 -6.93
N GLU A 183 -5.52 11.85 -5.70
CA GLU A 183 -4.69 10.90 -4.98
C GLU A 183 -4.68 9.52 -5.67
N ILE A 184 -5.85 8.97 -6.01
CA ILE A 184 -5.95 7.70 -6.75
C ILE A 184 -5.19 7.79 -8.08
N SER A 185 -5.33 8.91 -8.78
CA SER A 185 -4.65 9.14 -10.05
C SER A 185 -3.13 9.17 -9.91
N ALA A 186 -2.64 9.85 -8.88
CA ALA A 186 -1.21 9.92 -8.58
C ALA A 186 -0.66 8.52 -8.27
N ARG A 187 -1.35 7.75 -7.43
CA ARG A 187 -0.94 6.39 -7.04
C ARG A 187 -0.85 5.41 -8.19
N LEU A 188 -1.87 5.39 -9.05
CA LEU A 188 -1.86 4.51 -10.21
C LEU A 188 -0.74 4.86 -11.20
N ARG A 189 -0.39 6.14 -11.31
CA ARG A 189 0.74 6.55 -12.16
C ARG A 189 2.08 6.20 -11.54
N GLU A 190 2.22 6.33 -10.22
CA GLU A 190 3.42 5.91 -9.49
C GLU A 190 3.68 4.40 -9.63
N GLU A 191 2.65 3.56 -9.55
CA GLU A 191 2.79 2.10 -9.75
C GLU A 191 3.26 1.70 -11.17
N LEU A 192 3.16 2.62 -12.13
CA LEU A 192 3.70 2.42 -13.48
C LEU A 192 5.15 2.88 -13.62
N ASP A 193 5.75 3.47 -12.60
CA ASP A 193 7.10 4.01 -12.64
C ASP A 193 8.10 3.10 -11.92
N TYR A 194 8.62 2.10 -12.62
CA TYR A 194 9.59 1.17 -12.04
C TYR A 194 10.97 1.80 -11.76
N GLU A 195 11.29 2.94 -12.37
CA GLU A 195 12.49 3.71 -12.00
C GLU A 195 12.31 4.37 -10.62
N LEU A 196 11.11 4.86 -10.31
CA LEU A 196 10.78 5.36 -8.98
C LEU A 196 10.77 4.23 -7.95
N GLU A 197 10.17 3.08 -8.28
CA GLU A 197 10.18 1.90 -7.42
C GLU A 197 11.61 1.42 -7.12
N ALA A 198 12.49 1.46 -8.11
CA ALA A 198 13.92 1.15 -7.93
C ALA A 198 14.64 2.13 -6.99
N LYS A 199 14.29 3.42 -7.02
CA LYS A 199 14.81 4.43 -6.07
C LYS A 199 14.34 4.15 -4.64
N HIS A 200 13.07 3.84 -4.47
CA HIS A 200 12.52 3.46 -3.17
C HIS A 200 13.17 2.19 -2.63
N MET A 201 13.39 1.18 -3.48
CA MET A 201 14.09 -0.05 -3.08
C MET A 201 15.51 0.25 -2.61
N ARG A 202 16.28 1.09 -3.34
CA ARG A 202 17.61 1.53 -2.90
C ARG A 202 17.57 2.27 -1.56
N LEU A 203 16.55 3.14 -1.36
CA LEU A 203 16.35 3.83 -0.09
C LEU A 203 16.18 2.82 1.07
N TYR A 204 15.30 1.84 0.90
CA TYR A 204 15.09 0.79 1.90
C TYR A 204 16.33 -0.08 2.11
N GLY A 205 17.09 -0.36 1.04
CA GLY A 205 18.38 -1.04 1.14
C GLY A 205 19.40 -0.29 2.00
N LEU A 206 19.43 1.05 1.91
CA LEU A 206 20.27 1.89 2.78
C LEU A 206 19.77 1.90 4.23
N ILE A 207 18.46 1.98 4.44
CA ILE A 207 17.85 2.02 5.77
C ILE A 207 18.10 0.71 6.54
N PHE A 208 18.04 -0.43 5.86
CA PHE A 208 18.14 -1.77 6.48
C PHE A 208 19.45 -2.49 6.21
N ALA A 209 20.49 -1.78 5.76
CA ALA A 209 21.79 -2.38 5.42
C ALA A 209 22.38 -3.26 6.54
N ASP A 210 22.20 -2.84 7.79
CA ASP A 210 22.74 -3.51 8.98
C ASP A 210 21.66 -4.26 9.79
N ASP A 211 20.43 -4.38 9.29
CA ASP A 211 19.34 -5.06 10.01
C ASP A 211 19.32 -6.56 9.69
N PRO A 212 19.60 -7.46 10.63
CA PRO A 212 19.66 -8.89 10.35
C PRO A 212 18.27 -9.52 10.12
N LEU A 213 17.18 -8.84 10.49
CA LEU A 213 15.82 -9.35 10.38
C LEU A 213 15.12 -8.96 9.08
N ILE A 214 15.68 -7.97 8.34
CA ILE A 214 15.01 -7.39 7.19
C ILE A 214 15.97 -7.40 6.00
N ARG A 215 15.53 -8.05 4.92
CA ARG A 215 16.29 -8.10 3.67
C ARG A 215 15.58 -7.31 2.58
N VAL A 216 16.34 -6.56 1.82
CA VAL A 216 15.88 -5.77 0.68
C VAL A 216 16.63 -6.26 -0.56
N PRO A 217 15.96 -6.54 -1.69
CA PRO A 217 16.62 -6.91 -2.92
C PRO A 217 17.54 -5.79 -3.41
N GLU A 218 18.66 -6.14 -4.01
CA GLU A 218 19.55 -5.20 -4.69
C GLU A 218 19.01 -4.92 -6.10
N VAL A 219 18.86 -3.64 -6.45
CA VAL A 219 18.49 -3.21 -7.82
C VAL A 219 19.67 -3.33 -8.74
N LEU A 220 19.47 -3.86 -9.95
CA LEU A 220 20.44 -3.82 -11.05
C LEU A 220 20.07 -2.68 -12.01
N PRO A 221 20.67 -1.47 -11.86
CA PRO A 221 20.25 -0.29 -12.62
C PRO A 221 20.45 -0.45 -14.13
N GLU A 222 21.50 -1.17 -14.56
CA GLU A 222 21.84 -1.43 -15.96
C GLU A 222 20.82 -2.34 -16.68
N LEU A 223 19.99 -3.05 -15.92
CA LEU A 223 18.92 -3.91 -16.40
C LEU A 223 17.54 -3.40 -15.98
N THR A 224 17.44 -2.18 -15.46
CA THR A 224 16.20 -1.56 -15.00
C THR A 224 15.80 -0.40 -15.91
N THR A 225 14.55 -0.35 -16.28
CA THR A 225 13.95 0.71 -17.10
C THR A 225 12.61 1.12 -16.51
N LYS A 226 11.94 2.06 -17.13
CA LYS A 226 10.62 2.53 -16.68
C LYS A 226 9.55 1.42 -16.59
N ARG A 227 9.72 0.31 -17.34
CA ARG A 227 8.74 -0.79 -17.44
C ARG A 227 9.31 -2.18 -17.13
N LEU A 228 10.58 -2.22 -16.76
CA LEU A 228 11.29 -3.42 -16.33
C LEU A 228 12.11 -3.08 -15.08
N LEU A 229 11.78 -3.69 -13.95
CA LEU A 229 12.57 -3.60 -12.72
C LEU A 229 13.32 -4.92 -12.53
N THR A 230 14.65 -4.82 -12.49
CA THR A 230 15.53 -5.96 -12.24
C THR A 230 16.18 -5.84 -10.88
N MET A 231 16.07 -6.91 -10.10
CA MET A 231 16.59 -6.99 -8.75
C MET A 231 17.09 -8.39 -8.43
N THR A 232 17.84 -8.55 -7.34
CA THR A 232 18.24 -9.88 -6.86
C THR A 232 17.04 -10.69 -6.43
N TRP A 233 17.04 -12.00 -6.75
CA TRP A 233 15.99 -12.92 -6.29
C TRP A 233 16.16 -13.22 -4.80
N MET A 234 15.09 -13.11 -4.03
CA MET A 234 15.07 -13.38 -2.61
C MET A 234 14.34 -14.71 -2.33
N GLU A 235 15.04 -15.67 -1.75
CA GLU A 235 14.44 -16.93 -1.32
C GLU A 235 13.65 -16.72 -0.02
N GLY A 236 12.42 -17.25 0.01
CA GLY A 236 11.55 -17.16 1.19
C GLY A 236 10.16 -17.73 0.92
N GLY A 237 9.43 -18.07 1.98
CA GLY A 237 8.07 -18.59 1.93
C GLY A 237 7.01 -17.55 2.28
N PRO A 238 5.73 -17.77 1.88
CA PRO A 238 4.62 -16.91 2.28
C PRO A 238 4.47 -16.84 3.81
N LEU A 239 4.20 -15.65 4.35
CA LEU A 239 4.06 -15.47 5.81
C LEU A 239 3.02 -16.41 6.43
N LEU A 240 1.92 -16.70 5.73
CA LEU A 240 0.85 -17.55 6.26
C LEU A 240 1.29 -18.99 6.53
N ASP A 241 2.35 -19.46 5.88
CA ASP A 241 2.92 -20.80 6.12
C ASP A 241 3.62 -20.89 7.49
N TYR A 242 3.89 -19.75 8.12
CA TYR A 242 4.58 -19.65 9.41
C TYR A 242 3.63 -19.41 10.60
N THR A 243 2.34 -19.32 10.38
CA THR A 243 1.34 -19.03 11.43
C THR A 243 1.21 -20.14 12.48
N GLN A 244 1.64 -21.36 12.16
CA GLN A 244 1.64 -22.51 13.07
C GLN A 244 3.05 -22.85 13.62
N ARG A 245 4.06 -22.06 13.29
CA ARG A 245 5.43 -22.20 13.83
C ARG A 245 5.46 -21.87 15.32
N PRO A 246 6.52 -22.25 16.05
CA PRO A 246 6.70 -21.86 17.46
C PRO A 246 6.54 -20.37 17.70
N LEU A 247 6.05 -20.00 18.89
CA LEU A 247 5.79 -18.58 19.25
C LEU A 247 7.01 -17.70 19.06
N GLU A 248 8.21 -18.21 19.37
CA GLU A 248 9.46 -17.48 19.19
C GLU A 248 9.70 -17.08 17.72
N GLU A 249 9.45 -17.97 16.77
CA GLU A 249 9.59 -17.69 15.34
C GLU A 249 8.54 -16.69 14.87
N ARG A 250 7.28 -16.87 15.29
CA ARG A 250 6.19 -15.94 14.99
C ARG A 250 6.44 -14.53 15.54
N ASN A 251 6.97 -14.46 16.76
CA ASN A 251 7.39 -13.20 17.40
C ASN A 251 8.57 -12.55 16.68
N ARG A 252 9.51 -13.34 16.15
CA ARG A 252 10.63 -12.83 15.35
C ARG A 252 10.15 -12.20 14.04
N ILE A 253 9.25 -12.86 13.33
CA ILE A 253 8.60 -12.32 12.12
C ILE A 253 7.84 -11.03 12.45
N ALA A 254 7.02 -11.04 13.51
CA ALA A 254 6.25 -9.86 13.91
C ALA A 254 7.14 -8.68 14.31
N ARG A 255 8.27 -8.92 14.99
CA ARG A 255 9.28 -7.90 15.32
C ARG A 255 9.91 -7.34 14.04
N ALA A 256 10.26 -8.19 13.07
CA ALA A 256 10.79 -7.76 11.78
C ALA A 256 9.77 -6.88 11.04
N MET A 257 8.49 -7.29 11.01
CA MET A 257 7.41 -6.49 10.42
C MET A 257 7.22 -5.14 11.13
N PHE A 258 7.23 -5.12 12.46
CA PHE A 258 7.12 -3.87 13.21
C PHE A 258 8.25 -2.90 12.85
N ARG A 259 9.50 -3.38 12.84
CA ARG A 259 10.67 -2.59 12.49
C ARG A 259 10.64 -2.13 11.04
N ALA A 260 10.24 -3.00 10.10
CA ALA A 260 10.18 -2.68 8.67
C ALA A 260 9.24 -1.51 8.34
N TRP A 261 8.22 -1.28 9.16
CA TRP A 261 7.27 -0.17 8.99
C TRP A 261 7.63 1.06 9.80
N TRP A 262 7.92 0.88 11.10
CA TRP A 262 8.06 2.01 12.01
C TRP A 262 9.48 2.61 12.04
N SER A 263 10.55 1.84 11.82
CA SER A 263 11.90 2.39 11.81
C SER A 263 12.15 3.36 10.64
N PRO A 264 11.76 3.05 9.37
CA PRO A 264 11.88 4.02 8.29
C PRO A 264 11.05 5.28 8.54
N PHE A 265 9.86 5.14 9.15
CA PHE A 265 9.02 6.28 9.48
C PHE A 265 9.68 7.17 10.53
N SER A 266 10.07 6.61 11.67
CA SER A 266 10.60 7.36 12.82
C SER A 266 11.94 8.02 12.53
N HIS A 267 12.78 7.42 11.67
CA HIS A 267 14.14 7.90 11.44
C HIS A 267 14.34 8.65 10.12
N TYR A 268 13.46 8.43 9.13
CA TYR A 268 13.60 8.99 7.78
C TYR A 268 12.33 9.63 7.24
N GLY A 269 11.22 9.60 8.00
CA GLY A 269 9.92 10.07 7.52
C GLY A 269 9.39 9.27 6.33
N VAL A 270 9.64 7.96 6.29
CA VAL A 270 9.26 7.07 5.18
C VAL A 270 8.42 5.92 5.67
N ILE A 271 7.28 5.66 5.05
CA ILE A 271 6.47 4.48 5.39
C ILE A 271 6.10 3.67 4.14
N HIS A 272 6.05 2.36 4.30
CA HIS A 272 5.44 1.48 3.32
C HIS A 272 3.92 1.49 3.49
N GLY A 273 3.19 2.06 2.54
CA GLY A 273 1.74 2.25 2.64
C GLY A 273 0.90 1.01 2.31
N ASP A 274 1.51 -0.15 2.00
CA ASP A 274 0.79 -1.37 1.63
C ASP A 274 1.32 -2.63 2.34
N PRO A 275 0.89 -2.92 3.58
CA PRO A 275 1.30 -4.11 4.32
C PRO A 275 0.58 -5.40 3.85
N HIS A 276 0.27 -5.50 2.54
CA HIS A 276 -0.35 -6.69 1.97
C HIS A 276 0.59 -7.90 2.05
N LEU A 277 0.05 -9.07 2.40
CA LEU A 277 0.83 -10.31 2.61
C LEU A 277 1.66 -10.77 1.41
N GLY A 278 1.33 -10.34 0.20
CA GLY A 278 2.09 -10.63 -1.01
C GLY A 278 3.33 -9.75 -1.25
N ASN A 279 3.53 -8.72 -0.43
CA ASN A 279 4.62 -7.75 -0.60
C ASN A 279 5.89 -8.14 0.19
N TYR A 280 5.88 -9.27 0.89
CA TYR A 280 7.02 -9.80 1.64
C TYR A 280 6.95 -11.31 1.81
N THR A 281 8.10 -11.92 2.04
CA THR A 281 8.24 -13.35 2.36
C THR A 281 9.06 -13.51 3.63
N VAL A 282 8.96 -14.67 4.25
CA VAL A 282 9.79 -15.05 5.41
C VAL A 282 10.99 -15.83 4.91
N PHE A 283 12.18 -15.45 5.33
CA PHE A 283 13.39 -16.25 5.08
C PHE A 283 13.77 -17.07 6.32
N GLU A 284 14.41 -18.19 6.06
CA GLU A 284 14.86 -19.11 7.11
C GLU A 284 16.38 -19.06 7.28
N ASP A 285 16.83 -19.45 8.47
CA ASP A 285 18.25 -19.68 8.76
C ASP A 285 18.69 -21.07 8.26
N GLY A 286 19.99 -21.41 8.47
CA GLY A 286 20.54 -22.70 8.05
C GLY A 286 19.93 -23.92 8.76
N GLU A 287 19.11 -23.72 9.79
CA GLU A 287 18.40 -24.76 10.53
C GLU A 287 16.91 -24.83 10.16
N GLY A 288 16.46 -24.05 9.18
CA GLY A 288 15.06 -24.01 8.73
C GLY A 288 14.11 -23.29 9.67
N ARG A 289 14.63 -22.41 10.56
CA ARG A 289 13.82 -21.57 11.46
C ARG A 289 13.60 -20.21 10.81
N ALA A 290 12.43 -19.63 11.03
CA ALA A 290 12.15 -18.26 10.59
C ALA A 290 13.15 -17.28 11.17
N ALA A 291 13.92 -16.60 10.30
CA ALA A 291 14.99 -15.69 10.70
C ALA A 291 14.61 -14.20 10.49
N GLY A 292 13.70 -13.89 9.58
CA GLY A 292 13.26 -12.55 9.28
C GLY A 292 12.40 -12.47 8.03
N ILE A 293 12.31 -11.29 7.42
CA ILE A 293 11.48 -11.03 6.25
C ILE A 293 12.29 -10.45 5.08
N ASN A 294 11.89 -10.80 3.86
CA ASN A 294 12.30 -10.11 2.65
C ASN A 294 11.19 -9.13 2.26
N LEU A 295 11.48 -7.85 2.03
CA LEU A 295 10.55 -6.88 1.46
C LEU A 295 10.70 -6.92 -0.06
N LEU A 296 9.59 -7.06 -0.81
CA LEU A 296 9.63 -7.36 -2.24
C LEU A 296 8.99 -6.29 -3.14
N ASP A 297 8.11 -5.44 -2.60
CA ASP A 297 7.41 -4.39 -3.35
C ASP A 297 7.69 -3.01 -2.76
N TYR A 298 7.91 -2.00 -3.62
CA TYR A 298 8.23 -0.62 -3.19
C TYR A 298 7.40 0.41 -3.96
N GLY A 299 6.34 -0.02 -4.62
CA GLY A 299 5.44 0.84 -5.39
C GLY A 299 4.54 1.74 -4.53
N CYS A 300 4.44 1.46 -3.22
CA CYS A 300 3.57 2.22 -2.30
C CYS A 300 4.33 2.87 -1.15
N ILE A 301 5.49 3.45 -1.43
CA ILE A 301 6.27 4.18 -0.42
C ILE A 301 5.74 5.62 -0.31
N ARG A 302 5.69 6.12 0.93
CA ARG A 302 5.28 7.48 1.27
C ARG A 302 6.35 8.19 2.06
N THR A 303 6.52 9.46 1.76
CA THR A 303 7.50 10.32 2.41
C THR A 303 6.79 11.46 3.13
N PHE A 304 7.24 11.79 4.32
CA PHE A 304 6.67 12.79 5.20
C PHE A 304 7.72 13.81 5.61
N GLU A 305 7.31 15.03 5.82
CA GLU A 305 8.19 16.03 6.44
C GLU A 305 8.57 15.62 7.87
N PRO A 306 9.78 15.94 8.34
CA PRO A 306 10.21 15.60 9.69
C PRO A 306 9.27 16.09 10.80
N LYS A 307 8.62 17.26 10.60
CA LYS A 307 7.62 17.78 11.55
C LYS A 307 6.40 16.85 11.71
N PHE A 308 6.02 16.11 10.65
CA PHE A 308 4.93 15.16 10.72
C PHE A 308 5.31 13.97 11.61
N VAL A 309 6.54 13.49 11.49
CA VAL A 309 7.10 12.43 12.36
C VAL A 309 7.10 12.87 13.82
N GLN A 310 7.53 14.12 14.08
CA GLN A 310 7.50 14.69 15.43
C GLN A 310 6.10 14.69 16.02
N GLY A 311 5.09 15.08 15.25
CA GLY A 311 3.68 15.03 15.69
C GLY A 311 3.22 13.62 16.10
N VAL A 312 3.71 12.55 15.43
CA VAL A 312 3.39 11.15 15.82
C VAL A 312 4.02 10.81 17.17
N VAL A 313 5.25 11.22 17.41
CA VAL A 313 5.96 11.00 18.69
C VAL A 313 5.34 11.84 19.81
N ASP A 314 4.96 13.09 19.52
CA ASP A 314 4.31 13.97 20.49
C ASP A 314 2.92 13.46 20.89
N LEU A 315 2.14 12.95 19.94
CA LEU A 315 0.85 12.35 20.25
C LEU A 315 1.00 11.12 21.15
N TYR A 316 1.98 10.25 20.85
CA TYR A 316 2.28 9.09 21.70
C TYR A 316 2.62 9.53 23.12
N HIS A 317 3.53 10.48 23.29
CA HIS A 317 3.92 10.98 24.62
C HIS A 317 2.76 11.69 25.33
N GLY A 318 1.94 12.44 24.59
CA GLY A 318 0.74 13.09 25.11
C GLY A 318 -0.26 12.08 25.66
N LEU A 319 -0.54 11.02 24.91
CA LEU A 319 -1.42 9.94 25.35
C LEU A 319 -0.85 9.17 26.54
N LEU A 320 0.44 8.83 26.50
CA LEU A 320 1.12 8.09 27.57
C LEU A 320 1.10 8.85 28.91
N ARG A 321 1.23 10.18 28.88
CA ARG A 321 1.30 11.04 30.08
C ARG A 321 -0.06 11.65 30.44
N GLY A 322 -1.09 11.50 29.61
CA GLY A 322 -2.36 12.22 29.73
C GLY A 322 -2.22 13.74 29.53
N ASP A 323 -1.20 14.18 28.78
CA ASP A 323 -0.93 15.59 28.50
C ASP A 323 -1.78 16.08 27.31
N ARG A 324 -2.94 16.66 27.66
CA ARG A 324 -3.88 17.17 26.66
C ARG A 324 -3.28 18.30 25.79
N ALA A 325 -2.41 19.14 26.35
CA ALA A 325 -1.81 20.23 25.58
C ALA A 325 -0.89 19.67 24.50
N LEU A 326 -0.11 18.66 24.80
CA LEU A 326 0.77 17.99 23.85
C LEU A 326 -0.04 17.25 22.78
N ILE A 327 -1.16 16.61 23.15
CA ILE A 327 -2.09 15.95 22.19
C ILE A 327 -2.63 16.98 21.19
N VAL A 328 -3.11 18.15 21.67
CA VAL A 328 -3.61 19.22 20.80
C VAL A 328 -2.51 19.73 19.88
N HIS A 329 -1.32 19.98 20.43
CA HIS A 329 -0.15 20.41 19.66
C HIS A 329 0.19 19.44 18.53
N ALA A 330 0.14 18.14 18.79
CA ALA A 330 0.38 17.10 17.78
C ALA A 330 -0.65 17.17 16.64
N TYR A 331 -1.94 17.30 16.94
CA TYR A 331 -2.98 17.45 15.92
C TYR A 331 -2.83 18.74 15.13
N GLU A 332 -2.50 19.86 15.77
CA GLU A 332 -2.24 21.15 15.08
C GLU A 332 -1.00 21.07 14.16
N THR A 333 0.05 20.39 14.60
CA THR A 333 1.26 20.12 13.79
C THR A 333 0.92 19.38 12.49
N TRP A 334 -0.08 18.52 12.52
CA TRP A 334 -0.59 17.81 11.34
C TRP A 334 -1.56 18.63 10.47
N GLY A 335 -1.92 19.84 10.89
CA GLY A 335 -2.77 20.76 10.14
C GLY A 335 -4.25 20.67 10.51
N PHE A 336 -4.62 19.96 11.57
CA PHE A 336 -5.96 20.10 12.12
C PHE A 336 -6.15 21.48 12.71
N SER A 337 -7.28 22.11 12.46
CA SER A 337 -7.61 23.46 12.95
C SER A 337 -9.02 23.51 13.50
N GLY A 338 -9.28 24.45 14.42
CA GLY A 338 -10.60 24.64 15.02
C GLY A 338 -11.01 23.48 15.94
N LEU A 339 -10.05 22.83 16.59
CA LEU A 339 -10.25 21.67 17.46
C LEU A 339 -11.04 22.05 18.72
N SER A 340 -12.34 21.69 18.77
CA SER A 340 -13.08 21.72 20.02
C SER A 340 -12.68 20.53 20.93
N ASN A 341 -12.98 20.64 22.23
CA ASN A 341 -12.72 19.53 23.16
C ASN A 341 -13.38 18.23 22.72
N GLU A 342 -14.60 18.31 22.24
CA GLU A 342 -15.39 17.16 21.77
C GLU A 342 -14.76 16.53 20.52
N LEU A 343 -14.22 17.35 19.62
CA LEU A 343 -13.54 16.87 18.43
C LEU A 343 -12.23 16.16 18.77
N ILE A 344 -11.46 16.70 19.71
CA ILE A 344 -10.24 16.07 20.23
C ILE A 344 -10.59 14.69 20.83
N ASP A 345 -11.69 14.60 21.58
CA ASP A 345 -12.13 13.34 22.18
C ASP A 345 -12.52 12.30 21.10
N VAL A 346 -13.12 12.71 19.98
CA VAL A 346 -13.40 11.84 18.83
C VAL A 346 -12.10 11.38 18.17
N LEU A 347 -11.15 12.27 17.92
CA LEU A 347 -9.85 11.91 17.34
C LEU A 347 -9.07 10.97 18.27
N ASN A 348 -9.18 11.16 19.58
CA ASN A 348 -8.55 10.30 20.58
C ASN A 348 -9.11 8.87 20.60
N ILE A 349 -10.32 8.61 20.12
CA ILE A 349 -10.82 7.23 19.94
C ILE A 349 -9.91 6.48 18.98
N TRP A 350 -9.57 7.11 17.85
CA TRP A 350 -8.69 6.52 16.85
C TRP A 350 -7.23 6.43 17.35
N ALA A 351 -6.74 7.51 17.95
CA ALA A 351 -5.40 7.53 18.51
C ALA A 351 -5.21 6.44 19.57
N ASN A 352 -6.16 6.27 20.50
CA ASN A 352 -6.10 5.19 21.50
C ASN A 352 -6.20 3.79 20.88
N PHE A 353 -6.90 3.62 19.77
CA PHE A 353 -6.91 2.35 19.05
C PHE A 353 -5.53 2.01 18.47
N ILE A 354 -4.88 2.98 17.78
CA ILE A 354 -3.58 2.76 17.15
C ILE A 354 -2.47 2.61 18.20
N TYR A 355 -2.43 3.51 19.19
CA TYR A 355 -1.34 3.53 20.21
C TYR A 355 -1.62 2.63 21.40
N GLY A 356 -2.86 2.19 21.63
CA GLY A 356 -3.24 1.43 22.82
C GLY A 356 -2.29 0.30 23.20
N PRO A 357 -1.87 -0.59 22.28
CA PRO A 357 -0.88 -1.62 22.59
C PRO A 357 0.49 -1.08 23.01
N MET A 358 0.86 0.13 22.58
CA MET A 358 2.14 0.79 22.86
C MET A 358 2.11 1.59 24.16
N LEU A 359 0.91 1.89 24.70
CA LEU A 359 0.78 2.65 25.96
C LEU A 359 0.97 1.79 27.22
N GLU A 360 0.99 0.45 27.08
CA GLU A 360 1.13 -0.49 28.19
C GLU A 360 2.45 -1.27 28.11
N ASP A 361 3.33 -1.11 29.10
CA ASP A 361 4.61 -1.87 29.18
C ASP A 361 4.37 -3.31 29.64
N ARG A 362 3.85 -4.13 28.72
CA ARG A 362 3.65 -5.58 28.93
C ARG A 362 3.69 -6.36 27.61
N VAL A 363 4.01 -7.64 27.72
CA VAL A 363 3.85 -8.57 26.59
C VAL A 363 2.36 -8.86 26.39
N ARG A 364 1.90 -8.72 25.15
CA ARG A 364 0.51 -8.96 24.76
C ARG A 364 0.36 -9.23 23.27
N THR A 365 -0.79 -9.74 22.85
CA THR A 365 -1.23 -9.69 21.45
C THR A 365 -1.65 -8.26 21.10
N ILE A 366 -1.65 -7.91 19.80
CA ILE A 366 -2.03 -6.55 19.35
C ILE A 366 -3.48 -6.20 19.70
N ALA A 367 -4.38 -7.18 19.63
CA ALA A 367 -5.78 -7.03 20.04
C ALA A 367 -6.35 -8.39 20.46
N GLU A 368 -6.88 -8.48 21.67
CA GLU A 368 -7.50 -9.69 22.21
C GLU A 368 -8.91 -9.89 21.63
N GLY A 369 -9.24 -11.13 21.23
CA GLY A 369 -10.58 -11.49 20.73
C GLY A 369 -11.00 -10.87 19.40
N THR A 370 -10.07 -10.27 18.67
CA THR A 370 -10.33 -9.63 17.38
C THR A 370 -9.78 -10.47 16.23
N SER A 371 -10.57 -10.65 15.16
CA SER A 371 -10.09 -11.31 13.94
C SER A 371 -9.34 -10.32 13.02
N PRO A 372 -8.36 -10.78 12.21
CA PRO A 372 -7.61 -9.91 11.31
C PRO A 372 -8.49 -9.06 10.39
N GLY A 373 -9.59 -9.61 9.87
CA GLY A 373 -10.49 -8.92 8.95
C GLY A 373 -11.45 -7.91 9.62
N SER A 374 -11.54 -7.88 10.96
CA SER A 374 -12.39 -6.94 11.71
C SER A 374 -11.60 -5.88 12.47
N TYR A 375 -10.26 -5.97 12.45
CA TYR A 375 -9.38 -5.05 13.17
C TYR A 375 -9.59 -3.59 12.72
N GLY A 376 -9.85 -2.71 13.67
CA GLY A 376 -10.08 -1.27 13.45
C GLY A 376 -11.43 -0.87 12.86
N ARG A 377 -12.28 -1.82 12.45
CA ARG A 377 -13.56 -1.50 11.79
C ARG A 377 -14.56 -0.79 12.70
N GLN A 378 -14.65 -1.19 13.97
CA GLN A 378 -15.57 -0.58 14.94
C GLN A 378 -15.12 0.84 15.31
N GLU A 379 -13.81 1.02 15.51
CA GLU A 379 -13.21 2.31 15.85
C GLU A 379 -13.37 3.30 14.71
N ALA A 380 -13.09 2.89 13.48
CA ALA A 380 -13.31 3.69 12.29
C ALA A 380 -14.77 4.15 12.18
N PHE A 381 -15.73 3.27 12.46
CA PHE A 381 -17.16 3.62 12.44
C PHE A 381 -17.52 4.64 13.52
N ARG A 382 -17.01 4.48 14.76
CA ARG A 382 -17.25 5.43 15.87
C ARG A 382 -16.66 6.81 15.57
N VAL A 383 -15.44 6.86 15.06
CA VAL A 383 -14.79 8.12 14.67
C VAL A 383 -15.60 8.80 13.58
N HIS A 384 -16.02 8.04 12.58
CA HIS A 384 -16.82 8.57 11.48
C HIS A 384 -18.15 9.18 11.97
N GLN A 385 -18.91 8.48 12.82
CA GLN A 385 -20.11 9.03 13.42
C GLN A 385 -19.81 10.32 14.20
N GLY A 386 -18.78 10.32 15.04
CA GLY A 386 -18.41 11.49 15.82
C GLY A 386 -18.03 12.70 14.96
N LEU A 387 -17.33 12.48 13.84
CA LEU A 387 -16.98 13.54 12.88
C LEU A 387 -18.21 14.08 12.14
N GLN A 388 -19.17 13.24 11.78
CA GLN A 388 -20.42 13.66 11.14
C GLN A 388 -21.28 14.54 12.10
N ASP A 389 -21.34 14.18 13.38
CA ASP A 389 -22.16 14.87 14.38
C ASP A 389 -21.56 16.22 14.81
N LYS A 390 -20.24 16.37 14.76
CA LYS A 390 -19.51 17.55 15.30
C LYS A 390 -19.04 18.54 14.25
N GLY A 391 -19.23 18.27 12.98
CA GLY A 391 -18.90 19.13 11.85
C GLY A 391 -17.73 18.62 11.02
N PRO A 392 -17.54 19.17 9.80
CA PRO A 392 -16.52 18.68 8.87
C PRO A 392 -15.13 19.02 9.39
N VAL A 393 -14.33 17.99 9.64
CA VAL A 393 -12.89 18.10 9.89
C VAL A 393 -12.16 17.75 8.61
N LYS A 394 -11.25 18.60 8.19
CA LYS A 394 -10.34 18.27 7.11
C LYS A 394 -9.27 17.32 7.65
N VAL A 395 -9.40 16.03 7.36
CA VAL A 395 -8.38 15.04 7.69
C VAL A 395 -7.22 15.20 6.72
N PRO A 396 -5.99 15.42 7.19
CA PRO A 396 -4.82 15.49 6.33
C PRO A 396 -4.64 14.18 5.54
N ARG A 397 -4.19 14.28 4.27
CA ARG A 397 -4.01 13.13 3.37
C ARG A 397 -3.05 12.08 3.94
N GLU A 398 -2.05 12.54 4.65
CA GLU A 398 -1.00 11.74 5.27
C GLU A 398 -1.57 10.69 6.22
N PHE A 399 -2.67 11.01 6.92
CA PHE A 399 -3.33 10.09 7.84
C PHE A 399 -3.91 8.87 7.17
N VAL A 400 -4.52 9.03 6.00
CA VAL A 400 -5.14 7.91 5.27
C VAL A 400 -4.14 6.78 5.02
N PHE A 401 -2.88 7.12 4.77
CA PHE A 401 -1.83 6.12 4.52
C PHE A 401 -1.28 5.50 5.80
N MET A 402 -1.13 6.31 6.85
CA MET A 402 -0.69 5.81 8.15
C MET A 402 -1.70 4.85 8.76
N ASP A 403 -2.97 5.21 8.70
CA ASP A 403 -4.06 4.37 9.19
C ASP A 403 -4.11 3.03 8.47
N ARG A 404 -3.99 3.06 7.14
CA ARG A 404 -3.93 1.84 6.33
C ARG A 404 -2.74 0.96 6.71
N ALA A 405 -1.57 1.55 6.87
CA ALA A 405 -0.37 0.83 7.27
C ALA A 405 -0.53 0.23 8.67
N ALA A 406 -1.04 1.00 9.62
CA ALA A 406 -1.22 0.55 11.00
C ALA A 406 -2.27 -0.58 11.11
N ILE A 407 -3.43 -0.44 10.44
CA ILE A 407 -4.49 -1.45 10.44
C ILE A 407 -4.00 -2.73 9.76
N GLY A 408 -3.37 -2.61 8.58
CA GLY A 408 -2.86 -3.75 7.85
C GLY A 408 -1.78 -4.51 8.63
N LEU A 409 -0.86 -3.78 9.27
CA LEU A 409 0.17 -4.34 10.11
C LEU A 409 -0.43 -5.04 11.35
N GLY A 410 -1.43 -4.44 11.99
CA GLY A 410 -2.20 -5.07 13.07
C GLY A 410 -2.83 -6.40 12.63
N GLY A 411 -3.37 -6.45 11.40
CA GLY A 411 -3.88 -7.68 10.79
C GLY A 411 -2.81 -8.76 10.64
N VAL A 412 -1.59 -8.39 10.25
CA VAL A 412 -0.44 -9.33 10.17
C VAL A 412 -0.10 -9.91 11.54
N PHE A 413 -0.03 -9.07 12.58
CA PHE A 413 0.24 -9.52 13.94
C PHE A 413 -0.83 -10.48 14.46
N LEU A 414 -2.09 -10.27 14.11
CA LEU A 414 -3.19 -11.17 14.44
C LEU A 414 -3.09 -12.51 13.70
N HIS A 415 -2.70 -12.53 12.42
CA HIS A 415 -2.44 -13.77 11.70
C HIS A 415 -1.32 -14.59 12.34
N LEU A 416 -0.26 -13.93 12.78
CA LEU A 416 0.85 -14.58 13.48
C LEU A 416 0.50 -14.97 14.92
N ASN A 417 -0.59 -14.45 15.49
CA ASN A 417 -0.90 -14.54 16.92
C ASN A 417 0.37 -14.24 17.76
N ALA A 418 1.04 -13.15 17.44
CA ALA A 418 2.31 -12.77 18.05
C ALA A 418 2.07 -12.11 19.41
N GLU A 419 2.95 -12.42 20.35
CA GLU A 419 2.94 -11.86 21.72
C GLU A 419 4.22 -11.04 21.92
N LEU A 420 4.10 -9.71 21.84
CA LEU A 420 5.23 -8.77 21.92
C LEU A 420 4.97 -7.69 22.96
N ASN A 421 6.04 -7.11 23.48
CA ASN A 421 5.96 -5.86 24.21
C ASN A 421 6.04 -4.70 23.22
N TYR A 422 4.86 -4.26 22.72
CA TYR A 422 4.76 -3.17 21.74
C TYR A 422 5.22 -1.83 22.30
N HIS A 423 5.11 -1.62 23.62
CA HIS A 423 5.61 -0.43 24.28
C HIS A 423 7.13 -0.32 24.13
N GLN A 424 7.86 -1.37 24.47
CA GLN A 424 9.32 -1.39 24.34
C GLN A 424 9.75 -1.27 22.88
N LEU A 425 9.12 -2.02 21.96
CA LEU A 425 9.42 -1.95 20.53
C LEU A 425 9.23 -0.54 19.97
N PHE A 426 8.15 0.14 20.34
CA PHE A 426 7.91 1.49 19.85
C PHE A 426 8.89 2.50 20.44
N ASN A 427 9.18 2.43 21.74
CA ASN A 427 10.18 3.28 22.38
C ASN A 427 11.59 3.07 21.81
N GLU A 428 11.99 1.83 21.50
CA GLU A 428 13.25 1.53 20.80
C GLU A 428 13.25 2.20 19.39
N THR A 429 12.12 2.14 18.70
CA THR A 429 11.98 2.66 17.33
C THR A 429 12.00 4.18 17.27
N ILE A 430 11.43 4.88 18.28
CA ILE A 430 11.43 6.35 18.31
C ILE A 430 12.67 6.92 19.01
N ALA A 431 13.55 6.09 19.57
CA ALA A 431 14.79 6.57 20.15
C ALA A 431 15.67 7.27 19.10
N GLY A 432 16.05 8.52 19.34
CA GLY A 432 16.80 9.33 18.39
C GLY A 432 16.00 9.85 17.18
N SER A 433 14.66 9.92 17.28
CA SER A 433 13.76 10.51 16.26
C SER A 433 13.51 12.00 16.47
N ASP A 434 14.49 12.72 16.93
CA ASP A 434 14.40 14.15 17.06
C ASP A 434 14.31 14.83 15.66
N LEU A 435 13.61 15.95 15.59
CA LEU A 435 13.26 16.64 14.35
C LEU A 435 14.50 16.90 13.47
N ARG A 436 15.60 17.34 14.08
CA ARG A 436 16.83 17.68 13.37
C ARG A 436 17.51 16.42 12.83
N ASP A 437 17.61 15.40 13.65
CA ASP A 437 18.25 14.13 13.28
C ASP A 437 17.48 13.42 12.17
N VAL A 438 16.14 13.44 12.21
CA VAL A 438 15.27 12.93 11.14
C VAL A 438 15.51 13.70 9.85
N ALA A 439 15.55 15.05 9.90
CA ALA A 439 15.78 15.89 8.72
C ALA A 439 17.14 15.60 8.07
N GLU A 440 18.21 15.53 8.87
CA GLU A 440 19.56 15.26 8.38
C GLU A 440 19.67 13.86 7.74
N ARG A 441 19.13 12.82 8.40
CA ARG A 441 19.11 11.45 7.86
C ARG A 441 18.27 11.34 6.60
N GLN A 442 17.10 12.01 6.55
CA GLN A 442 16.23 12.01 5.39
C GLN A 442 16.94 12.61 4.17
N VAL A 443 17.55 13.79 4.31
CA VAL A 443 18.30 14.43 3.22
C VAL A 443 19.43 13.54 2.72
N ALA A 444 20.23 12.95 3.62
CA ALA A 444 21.32 12.08 3.24
C ALA A 444 20.85 10.82 2.49
N ALA A 445 19.86 10.12 3.03
CA ALA A 445 19.37 8.87 2.44
C ALA A 445 18.64 9.10 1.11
N PHE A 446 17.84 10.19 0.99
CA PHE A 446 17.12 10.52 -0.24
C PHE A 446 18.07 10.95 -1.35
N THR A 447 19.09 11.74 -1.02
CA THR A 447 20.15 12.10 -1.97
C THR A 447 20.87 10.86 -2.48
N ALA A 448 21.26 9.95 -1.60
CA ALA A 448 22.00 8.73 -1.97
C ALA A 448 21.14 7.75 -2.81
N SER A 449 19.84 7.65 -2.55
CA SER A 449 18.92 6.78 -3.29
C SER A 449 18.33 7.40 -4.55
N GLY A 450 18.40 8.74 -4.68
CA GLY A 450 17.77 9.51 -5.76
C GLY A 450 16.25 9.69 -5.60
N VAL A 451 15.72 9.50 -4.38
CA VAL A 451 14.31 9.80 -4.04
C VAL A 451 14.16 11.32 -3.86
N PRO A 452 13.13 11.95 -4.43
CA PRO A 452 12.90 13.39 -4.22
C PRO A 452 12.54 13.68 -2.75
N LEU A 453 12.99 14.82 -2.24
CA LEU A 453 12.59 15.29 -0.92
C LEU A 453 11.09 15.65 -0.90
N PRO A 454 10.38 15.46 0.23
CA PRO A 454 9.01 15.93 0.37
C PRO A 454 8.97 17.45 0.16
N ASN A 455 8.04 17.92 -0.66
CA ASN A 455 7.85 19.35 -1.01
C ASN A 455 9.02 20.05 -1.72
N SER A 456 9.88 19.32 -2.43
CA SER A 456 10.87 19.93 -3.35
C SER A 456 10.28 20.28 -4.71
#